data_bb463e4df0a1f811842364ae172f7b47
#
_entry.id   bb463e4df0a1f811842364ae172f7b47
#
_cell.length_a   1.000
_cell.length_b   1.000
_cell.length_c   1.000
_cell.angle_alpha   90.00
_cell.angle_beta   90.00
_cell.angle_gamma   90.00
#
_symmetry.space_group_name_H-M   'P 1'
#
loop_
_entity.id
_entity.type
_entity.pdbx_description
1 polymer ?
#
loop_
_entity_poly.entity_id
_entity_poly.type
_entity_poly.pdbx_seq_one_letter_code
_entity_poly.pdbx_strand_id
1 'polypeptide(L)'
;IGDLWARFSAVAAANPNAWVRESLTAEQICEVGPDNRMISWPYPKLMNSNNMVDQSAAVVLCSAEKAEYLQIPRDQWVFPHAGTDSHDTYSIAERDELHRSPAIRIGGARVLELAGIGLDDIDHVDVYSCFPSAVQVAARELGLALGDADRPLTVTGGLTFAGGPWNNYVMHSIATMAHRLRENP
;
A
#
# COMPACT_ATOMS: atom_id res chain seq x y z
N ILE A 1 12.54 -11.48 0.25
CA ILE A 1 11.61 -10.90 -0.73
C ILE A 1 10.41 -11.82 -0.90
N GLY A 2 10.62 -13.12 -1.20
CA GLY A 2 9.54 -14.08 -1.37
C GLY A 2 8.57 -14.13 -0.19
N ASP A 3 9.07 -14.23 1.05
CA ASP A 3 8.23 -14.23 2.26
C ASP A 3 7.44 -12.93 2.44
N LEU A 4 8.03 -11.77 2.08
CA LEU A 4 7.34 -10.50 2.10
C LEU A 4 6.13 -10.52 1.15
N TRP A 5 6.36 -11.00 -0.09
CA TRP A 5 5.30 -11.09 -1.11
C TRP A 5 4.26 -12.17 -0.78
N ALA A 6 4.65 -13.28 -0.16
CA ALA A 6 3.72 -14.28 0.34
C ALA A 6 2.74 -13.68 1.37
N ARG A 7 3.23 -12.83 2.28
CA ARG A 7 2.35 -12.09 3.20
C ARG A 7 1.40 -11.12 2.49
N PHE A 8 1.86 -10.44 1.44
CA PHE A 8 0.99 -9.59 0.61
C PHE A 8 -0.10 -10.40 -0.08
N SER A 9 0.23 -11.58 -0.62
CA SER A 9 -0.75 -12.48 -1.23
C SER A 9 -1.79 -12.99 -0.21
N ALA A 10 -1.36 -13.26 1.02
CA ALA A 10 -2.27 -13.67 2.09
C ALA A 10 -3.27 -12.56 2.47
N VAL A 11 -2.83 -11.29 2.53
CA VAL A 11 -3.73 -10.15 2.72
C VAL A 11 -4.70 -10.02 1.55
N ALA A 12 -4.23 -10.16 0.30
CA ALA A 12 -5.08 -10.14 -0.89
C ALA A 12 -6.12 -11.26 -0.88
N ALA A 13 -5.73 -12.46 -0.45
CA ALA A 13 -6.65 -13.61 -0.35
C ALA A 13 -7.83 -13.33 0.60
N ALA A 14 -7.62 -12.54 1.65
CA ALA A 14 -8.65 -12.11 2.58
C ALA A 14 -9.45 -10.88 2.11
N ASN A 15 -8.98 -10.17 1.09
CA ASN A 15 -9.64 -8.96 0.57
C ASN A 15 -10.64 -9.33 -0.54
N PRO A 16 -11.96 -9.14 -0.35
CA PRO A 16 -12.97 -9.51 -1.35
C PRO A 16 -12.85 -8.68 -2.65
N ASN A 17 -12.19 -7.54 -2.62
CA ASN A 17 -11.99 -6.65 -3.76
C ASN A 17 -10.64 -6.89 -4.48
N ALA A 18 -9.81 -7.80 -3.98
CA ALA A 18 -8.55 -8.13 -4.64
C ALA A 18 -8.78 -8.91 -5.95
N TRP A 19 -7.91 -8.67 -6.93
CA TRP A 19 -7.97 -9.33 -8.24
C TRP A 19 -7.53 -10.80 -8.15
N VAL A 20 -6.42 -11.07 -7.43
CA VAL A 20 -5.93 -12.42 -7.14
C VAL A 20 -6.19 -12.71 -5.67
N ARG A 21 -7.13 -13.62 -5.40
CA ARG A 21 -7.55 -14.00 -4.05
C ARG A 21 -7.05 -15.38 -3.65
N GLU A 22 -5.80 -15.63 -3.96
CA GLU A 22 -5.11 -16.87 -3.63
C GLU A 22 -3.87 -16.56 -2.82
N SER A 23 -3.70 -17.24 -1.69
CA SER A 23 -2.49 -17.13 -0.89
C SER A 23 -1.40 -18.00 -1.50
N LEU A 24 -0.27 -17.40 -1.88
CA LEU A 24 0.84 -18.06 -2.52
C LEU A 24 2.03 -18.18 -1.57
N THR A 25 2.80 -19.27 -1.73
CA THR A 25 4.06 -19.45 -0.99
C THR A 25 5.19 -18.63 -1.59
N ALA A 26 6.25 -18.43 -0.81
CA ALA A 26 7.46 -17.76 -1.28
C ALA A 26 8.09 -18.46 -2.50
N GLU A 27 8.05 -19.80 -2.51
CA GLU A 27 8.55 -20.61 -3.64
C GLU A 27 7.75 -20.35 -4.91
N GLN A 28 6.41 -20.42 -4.83
CA GLN A 28 5.53 -20.17 -5.98
C GLN A 28 5.73 -18.76 -6.57
N ILE A 29 5.99 -17.77 -5.72
CA ILE A 29 6.23 -16.39 -6.14
C ILE A 29 7.60 -16.22 -6.78
N CYS A 30 8.61 -16.91 -6.29
CA CYS A 30 10.00 -16.80 -6.79
C CYS A 30 10.29 -17.69 -7.97
N GLU A 31 9.58 -18.82 -8.10
CA GLU A 31 9.81 -19.80 -9.16
C GLU A 31 9.39 -19.26 -10.53
N VAL A 32 10.33 -19.27 -11.47
CA VAL A 32 10.09 -18.84 -12.86
C VAL A 32 9.51 -20.00 -13.65
N GLY A 33 8.35 -19.81 -14.25
CA GLY A 33 7.66 -20.82 -15.03
C GLY A 33 6.73 -20.21 -16.09
N PRO A 34 5.94 -21.03 -16.81
CA PRO A 34 5.04 -20.57 -17.86
C PRO A 34 4.05 -19.50 -17.39
N ASP A 35 3.50 -19.63 -16.17
CA ASP A 35 2.52 -18.72 -15.61
C ASP A 35 3.17 -17.57 -14.82
N ASN A 36 4.44 -17.76 -14.40
CA ASN A 36 5.24 -16.78 -13.67
C ASN A 36 6.56 -16.48 -14.41
N ARG A 37 6.44 -16.04 -15.66
CA ARG A 37 7.61 -15.73 -16.49
C ARG A 37 8.45 -14.59 -15.94
N MET A 38 9.74 -14.57 -16.19
CA MET A 38 10.60 -13.42 -15.91
C MET A 38 10.13 -12.20 -16.70
N ILE A 39 9.91 -11.09 -16.01
CA ILE A 39 9.59 -9.81 -16.64
C ILE A 39 10.88 -9.00 -16.83
N SER A 40 11.58 -8.74 -15.72
CA SER A 40 12.85 -8.04 -15.70
C SER A 40 13.64 -8.53 -14.49
N TRP A 41 14.83 -9.05 -14.70
CA TRP A 41 15.62 -9.57 -13.58
C TRP A 41 15.81 -8.51 -12.49
N PRO A 42 15.58 -8.87 -11.20
CA PRO A 42 15.31 -10.18 -10.63
C PRO A 42 13.82 -10.52 -10.46
N TYR A 43 12.89 -9.81 -11.08
CA TYR A 43 11.47 -9.89 -10.79
C TYR A 43 10.70 -10.71 -11.84
N PRO A 44 10.19 -11.90 -11.47
CA PRO A 44 9.17 -12.60 -12.26
C PRO A 44 7.82 -11.87 -12.18
N LYS A 45 6.84 -12.30 -12.97
CA LYS A 45 5.52 -11.67 -13.10
C LYS A 45 4.85 -11.44 -11.73
N LEU A 46 4.90 -12.41 -10.82
CA LEU A 46 4.32 -12.33 -9.47
C LEU A 46 5.05 -11.38 -8.50
N MET A 47 6.11 -10.71 -8.94
CA MET A 47 6.79 -9.63 -8.22
C MET A 47 6.60 -8.26 -8.87
N ASN A 48 5.74 -8.17 -9.88
CA ASN A 48 5.44 -6.92 -10.57
C ASN A 48 3.99 -6.52 -10.34
N SER A 49 3.71 -5.23 -10.42
CA SER A 49 2.34 -4.71 -10.42
C SER A 49 1.51 -5.35 -11.54
N ASN A 50 0.33 -5.82 -11.19
CA ASN A 50 -0.63 -6.35 -12.15
C ASN A 50 -1.55 -5.24 -12.64
N ASN A 51 -1.25 -4.67 -13.81
CA ASN A 51 -2.04 -3.61 -14.42
C ASN A 51 -3.12 -4.12 -15.40
N MET A 52 -3.22 -5.45 -15.56
CA MET A 52 -4.25 -6.09 -16.40
C MET A 52 -5.48 -6.40 -15.55
N VAL A 53 -6.07 -5.35 -14.99
CA VAL A 53 -7.21 -5.39 -14.07
C VAL A 53 -8.30 -4.43 -14.52
N ASP A 54 -9.54 -4.76 -14.20
CA ASP A 54 -10.71 -3.90 -14.41
C ASP A 54 -11.31 -3.55 -13.04
N GLN A 55 -10.77 -2.50 -12.43
CA GLN A 55 -11.09 -2.10 -11.07
C GLN A 55 -11.31 -0.59 -10.99
N SER A 56 -12.23 -0.19 -10.11
CA SER A 56 -12.46 1.22 -9.76
C SER A 56 -12.65 1.36 -8.25
N ALA A 57 -12.33 2.52 -7.73
CA ALA A 57 -12.59 2.89 -6.34
C ALA A 57 -13.03 4.35 -6.28
N ALA A 58 -13.90 4.66 -5.32
CA ALA A 58 -14.37 6.01 -5.07
C ALA A 58 -14.57 6.24 -3.58
N VAL A 59 -14.31 7.45 -3.14
CA VAL A 59 -14.63 7.92 -1.80
C VAL A 59 -15.42 9.22 -1.88
N VAL A 60 -16.29 9.44 -0.91
CA VAL A 60 -17.04 10.70 -0.77
C VAL A 60 -16.42 11.51 0.35
N LEU A 61 -16.02 12.73 0.04
CA LEU A 61 -15.51 13.70 1.00
C LEU A 61 -16.56 14.80 1.22
N CYS A 62 -16.87 15.09 2.47
CA CYS A 62 -17.74 16.20 2.83
C CYS A 62 -17.36 16.75 4.20
N SER A 63 -17.89 17.93 4.57
CA SER A 63 -17.74 18.42 5.93
C SER A 63 -18.56 17.59 6.92
N ALA A 64 -18.15 17.58 8.20
CA ALA A 64 -18.90 16.95 9.27
C ALA A 64 -20.36 17.47 9.34
N GLU A 65 -20.54 18.78 9.20
CA GLU A 65 -21.86 19.42 9.14
C GLU A 65 -22.72 18.85 7.99
N LYS A 66 -22.10 18.63 6.80
CA LYS A 66 -22.82 18.05 5.67
C LYS A 66 -23.17 16.58 5.91
N ALA A 67 -22.30 15.83 6.55
CA ALA A 67 -22.56 14.45 6.92
C ALA A 67 -23.72 14.36 7.93
N GLU A 68 -23.78 15.26 8.91
CA GLU A 68 -24.90 15.37 9.86
C GLU A 68 -26.20 15.72 9.16
N TYR A 69 -26.18 16.73 8.28
CA TYR A 69 -27.33 17.11 7.48
C TYR A 69 -27.88 15.96 6.63
N LEU A 70 -26.99 15.13 6.09
CA LEU A 70 -27.36 13.97 5.30
C LEU A 70 -27.69 12.75 6.18
N GLN A 71 -27.64 12.88 7.48
CA GLN A 71 -27.91 11.81 8.45
C GLN A 71 -27.03 10.56 8.25
N ILE A 72 -25.78 10.76 7.84
CA ILE A 72 -24.82 9.67 7.70
C ILE A 72 -24.44 9.20 9.11
N PRO A 73 -24.60 7.90 9.43
CA PRO A 73 -24.26 7.37 10.76
C PRO A 73 -22.80 7.67 11.13
N ARG A 74 -22.57 8.04 12.39
CA ARG A 74 -21.24 8.44 12.88
C ARG A 74 -20.19 7.32 12.77
N ASP A 75 -20.59 6.08 12.93
CA ASP A 75 -19.74 4.90 12.75
C ASP A 75 -19.26 4.69 11.32
N GLN A 76 -19.86 5.40 10.35
CA GLN A 76 -19.40 5.39 8.95
C GLN A 76 -18.37 6.49 8.65
N TRP A 77 -18.07 7.37 9.60
CA TRP A 77 -17.18 8.50 9.35
C TRP A 77 -15.72 8.09 9.54
N VAL A 78 -14.88 8.53 8.62
CA VAL A 78 -13.42 8.40 8.70
C VAL A 78 -12.81 9.78 8.45
N PHE A 79 -11.91 10.19 9.32
CA PHE A 79 -11.33 11.53 9.28
C PHE A 79 -9.90 11.50 8.73
N PRO A 80 -9.60 12.19 7.62
CA PRO A 80 -8.22 12.43 7.22
C PRO A 80 -7.58 13.44 8.20
N HIS A 81 -6.47 13.07 8.82
CA HIS A 81 -5.78 13.91 9.80
C HIS A 81 -4.74 14.83 9.17
N ALA A 82 -3.94 14.29 8.27
CA ALA A 82 -2.87 15.04 7.61
C ALA A 82 -2.54 14.44 6.24
N GLY A 83 -1.91 15.23 5.40
CA GLY A 83 -1.35 14.82 4.13
C GLY A 83 -0.09 15.62 3.83
N THR A 84 0.87 14.99 3.17
CA THR A 84 2.08 15.65 2.67
C THR A 84 2.37 15.18 1.27
N ASP A 85 3.07 16.00 0.50
CA ASP A 85 3.65 15.60 -0.77
C ASP A 85 5.15 15.92 -0.78
N SER A 86 5.89 15.13 -1.54
CA SER A 86 7.31 15.33 -1.77
C SER A 86 7.74 14.51 -2.98
N HIS A 87 8.86 14.85 -3.58
CA HIS A 87 9.42 14.08 -4.68
C HIS A 87 10.94 13.99 -4.56
N ASP A 88 11.49 12.87 -5.01
CA ASP A 88 12.92 12.69 -5.19
C ASP A 88 13.39 13.39 -6.47
N THR A 89 14.70 13.51 -6.63
CA THR A 89 15.32 13.96 -7.88
C THR A 89 14.80 13.11 -9.05
N TYR A 90 14.23 13.74 -10.07
CA TYR A 90 13.60 13.03 -11.20
C TYR A 90 14.59 12.22 -12.02
N SER A 91 15.76 12.77 -12.28
CA SER A 91 16.83 12.08 -12.99
C SER A 91 17.48 11.04 -12.08
N ILE A 92 17.35 9.76 -12.43
CA ILE A 92 17.96 8.66 -11.66
C ILE A 92 19.49 8.81 -11.61
N ALA A 93 20.10 9.31 -12.70
CA ALA A 93 21.55 9.50 -12.77
C ALA A 93 22.09 10.61 -11.84
N GLU A 94 21.22 11.47 -11.34
CA GLU A 94 21.57 12.56 -10.42
C GLU A 94 21.28 12.21 -8.95
N ARG A 95 20.74 11.01 -8.68
CA ARG A 95 20.48 10.55 -7.32
C ARG A 95 21.77 10.04 -6.68
N ASP A 96 22.00 10.46 -5.45
CA ASP A 96 23.16 10.04 -4.67
C ASP A 96 23.08 8.54 -4.33
N GLU A 97 21.91 8.09 -3.85
CA GLU A 97 21.66 6.70 -3.47
C GLU A 97 20.38 6.17 -4.12
N LEU A 98 20.51 5.10 -4.92
CA LEU A 98 19.35 4.46 -5.60
C LEU A 98 18.49 3.60 -4.67
N HIS A 99 18.99 3.22 -3.51
CA HIS A 99 18.29 2.39 -2.52
C HIS A 99 17.66 3.22 -1.38
N ARG A 100 17.60 4.53 -1.56
CA ARG A 100 17.02 5.49 -0.62
C ARG A 100 15.99 6.38 -1.30
N SER A 101 15.08 6.92 -0.50
CA SER A 101 14.13 7.94 -0.91
C SER A 101 14.00 9.01 0.19
N PRO A 102 14.80 10.08 0.10
CA PRO A 102 14.65 11.23 1.01
C PRO A 102 13.21 11.78 1.02
N ALA A 103 12.53 11.74 -0.13
CA ALA A 103 11.14 12.18 -0.23
C ALA A 103 10.21 11.40 0.69
N ILE A 104 10.30 10.05 0.69
CA ILE A 104 9.48 9.21 1.58
C ILE A 104 9.80 9.51 3.04
N ARG A 105 11.08 9.62 3.39
CA ARG A 105 11.50 9.91 4.77
C ARG A 105 10.99 11.26 5.27
N ILE A 106 11.19 12.32 4.48
CA ILE A 106 10.79 13.69 4.84
C ILE A 106 9.26 13.80 4.88
N GLY A 107 8.57 13.28 3.85
CA GLY A 107 7.12 13.28 3.79
C GLY A 107 6.48 12.48 4.92
N GLY A 108 7.03 11.29 5.22
CA GLY A 108 6.57 10.45 6.32
C GLY A 108 6.75 11.10 7.70
N ALA A 109 7.94 11.65 7.97
CA ALA A 109 8.18 12.38 9.22
C ALA A 109 7.23 13.59 9.34
N ARG A 110 7.04 14.33 8.27
CA ARG A 110 6.21 15.54 8.28
C ARG A 110 4.73 15.23 8.46
N VAL A 111 4.20 14.15 7.85
CA VAL A 111 2.78 13.79 8.02
C VAL A 111 2.46 13.37 9.45
N LEU A 112 3.36 12.63 10.11
CA LEU A 112 3.20 12.26 11.52
C LEU A 112 3.25 13.50 12.44
N GLU A 113 4.20 14.41 12.20
CA GLU A 113 4.28 15.68 12.92
C GLU A 113 3.00 16.51 12.77
N LEU A 114 2.46 16.64 11.56
CA LEU A 114 1.22 17.37 11.29
C LEU A 114 0.00 16.73 11.95
N ALA A 115 -0.03 15.40 12.00
CA ALA A 115 -1.08 14.65 12.68
C ALA A 115 -0.94 14.66 14.20
N GLY A 116 0.24 15.01 14.73
CA GLY A 116 0.54 15.03 16.18
C GLY A 116 0.64 13.64 16.79
N ILE A 117 1.03 12.63 16.01
CA ILE A 117 1.15 11.23 16.42
C ILE A 117 2.53 10.66 16.09
N GLY A 118 2.89 9.56 16.74
CA GLY A 118 4.09 8.78 16.44
C GLY A 118 3.82 7.60 15.51
N LEU A 119 4.88 6.95 15.05
CA LEU A 119 4.76 5.74 14.22
C LEU A 119 4.11 4.57 14.97
N ASP A 120 4.27 4.52 16.28
CA ASP A 120 3.71 3.47 17.15
C ASP A 120 2.19 3.62 17.35
N ASP A 121 1.65 4.81 17.05
CA ASP A 121 0.21 5.09 17.09
C ASP A 121 -0.51 4.67 15.78
N ILE A 122 0.24 4.12 14.80
CA ILE A 122 -0.30 3.69 13.51
C ILE A 122 -0.57 2.19 13.53
N ASP A 123 -1.83 1.80 13.52
CA ASP A 123 -2.25 0.39 13.49
C ASP A 123 -2.20 -0.21 12.09
N HIS A 124 -2.52 0.56 11.06
CA HIS A 124 -2.64 0.09 9.69
C HIS A 124 -1.77 0.88 8.72
N VAL A 125 -1.10 0.16 7.84
CA VAL A 125 -0.22 0.74 6.82
C VAL A 125 -0.58 0.16 5.45
N ASP A 126 -0.51 0.99 4.41
CA ASP A 126 -0.51 0.52 3.02
C ASP A 126 0.61 1.23 2.27
N VAL A 127 1.67 0.51 1.97
CA VAL A 127 2.83 1.01 1.25
C VAL A 127 2.67 0.71 -0.24
N TYR A 128 2.95 1.71 -1.09
CA TYR A 128 2.90 1.53 -2.53
C TYR A 128 3.88 0.45 -3.00
N SER A 129 3.34 -0.62 -3.57
CA SER A 129 4.02 -1.91 -3.75
C SER A 129 4.11 -2.35 -5.22
N CYS A 130 4.54 -1.42 -6.10
CA CYS A 130 4.75 -1.76 -7.51
C CYS A 130 5.81 -2.85 -7.72
N PHE A 131 6.81 -2.89 -6.82
CA PHE A 131 7.88 -3.89 -6.77
C PHE A 131 8.27 -4.16 -5.31
N PRO A 132 8.87 -5.32 -4.99
CA PRO A 132 9.39 -5.60 -3.66
C PRO A 132 10.39 -4.56 -3.16
N SER A 133 11.28 -4.05 -4.03
CA SER A 133 12.25 -3.02 -3.68
C SER A 133 11.58 -1.70 -3.26
N ALA A 134 10.46 -1.33 -3.86
CA ALA A 134 9.73 -0.12 -3.46
C ALA A 134 9.24 -0.23 -2.01
N VAL A 135 8.71 -1.39 -1.62
CA VAL A 135 8.28 -1.66 -0.24
C VAL A 135 9.48 -1.65 0.72
N GLN A 136 10.60 -2.26 0.33
CA GLN A 136 11.82 -2.28 1.16
C GLN A 136 12.37 -0.87 1.40
N VAL A 137 12.42 -0.04 0.37
CA VAL A 137 12.85 1.36 0.47
C VAL A 137 11.88 2.13 1.37
N ALA A 138 10.58 2.04 1.13
CA ALA A 138 9.59 2.77 1.92
C ALA A 138 9.60 2.33 3.38
N ALA A 139 9.64 1.03 3.67
CA ALA A 139 9.73 0.51 5.03
C ALA A 139 10.97 1.04 5.76
N ARG A 140 12.13 1.03 5.10
CA ARG A 140 13.38 1.57 5.64
C ARG A 140 13.29 3.07 5.95
N GLU A 141 12.75 3.85 5.03
CA GLU A 141 12.66 5.31 5.18
C GLU A 141 11.64 5.75 6.23
N LEU A 142 10.59 4.94 6.43
CA LEU A 142 9.55 5.18 7.42
C LEU A 142 9.83 4.53 8.78
N GLY A 143 10.86 3.68 8.91
CA GLY A 143 11.14 2.95 10.13
C GLY A 143 10.21 1.77 10.39
N LEU A 144 9.58 1.22 9.36
CA LEU A 144 8.66 0.09 9.45
C LEU A 144 9.41 -1.25 9.35
N ALA A 145 8.99 -2.23 10.14
CA ALA A 145 9.55 -3.58 10.07
C ALA A 145 8.96 -4.38 8.92
N LEU A 146 9.83 -4.95 8.05
CA LEU A 146 9.39 -5.78 6.91
C LEU A 146 8.71 -7.08 7.33
N GLY A 147 9.01 -7.58 8.53
CA GLY A 147 8.56 -8.88 9.03
C GLY A 147 7.49 -8.83 10.11
N ASP A 148 6.95 -7.66 10.41
CA ASP A 148 5.90 -7.49 11.41
C ASP A 148 4.62 -8.19 10.94
N ALA A 149 4.19 -9.20 11.70
CA ALA A 149 2.99 -9.97 11.40
C ALA A 149 1.72 -9.25 11.89
N ASP A 150 1.85 -8.45 12.94
CA ASP A 150 0.74 -7.74 13.56
C ASP A 150 0.38 -6.46 12.78
N ARG A 151 1.39 -5.89 12.09
CA ARG A 151 1.22 -4.70 11.24
C ARG A 151 1.74 -4.95 9.82
N PRO A 152 0.99 -5.68 8.97
CA PRO A 152 1.34 -5.88 7.57
C PRO A 152 1.52 -4.55 6.83
N LEU A 153 2.46 -4.49 5.89
CA LEU A 153 2.74 -3.28 5.10
C LEU A 153 1.72 -3.03 3.98
N THR A 154 0.61 -3.71 4.02
CA THR A 154 -0.50 -3.53 3.08
C THR A 154 -1.83 -3.90 3.72
N VAL A 155 -2.88 -3.16 3.42
CA VAL A 155 -4.27 -3.51 3.76
C VAL A 155 -5.03 -4.06 2.55
N THR A 156 -4.51 -3.81 1.35
CA THR A 156 -5.13 -4.27 0.08
C THR A 156 -4.65 -5.65 -0.35
N GLY A 157 -3.38 -5.98 -0.10
CA GLY A 157 -2.63 -7.09 -0.67
C GLY A 157 -1.64 -6.65 -1.77
N GLY A 158 -1.52 -5.34 -2.01
CA GLY A 158 -0.54 -4.73 -2.91
C GLY A 158 -0.87 -4.83 -4.39
N LEU A 159 -0.11 -4.08 -5.19
CA LEU A 159 -0.39 -3.91 -6.63
C LEU A 159 -0.27 -5.21 -7.43
N THR A 160 0.46 -6.20 -6.95
CA THR A 160 0.59 -7.50 -7.63
C THR A 160 -0.68 -8.32 -7.49
N PHE A 161 -1.20 -8.46 -6.28
CA PHE A 161 -2.28 -9.39 -5.97
C PHE A 161 -3.64 -8.68 -5.87
N ALA A 162 -3.71 -7.58 -5.15
CA ALA A 162 -4.95 -6.79 -5.10
C ALA A 162 -5.28 -6.17 -6.45
N GLY A 163 -4.25 -5.84 -7.23
CA GLY A 163 -4.36 -5.21 -8.53
C GLY A 163 -3.72 -3.83 -8.56
N GLY A 164 -3.14 -3.48 -9.70
CA GLY A 164 -2.45 -2.21 -9.93
C GLY A 164 -3.13 -1.38 -11.02
N PRO A 165 -4.34 -0.83 -10.78
CA PRO A 165 -5.11 -0.08 -11.78
C PRO A 165 -4.49 1.30 -12.03
N TRP A 166 -3.23 1.35 -12.41
CA TRP A 166 -2.46 2.56 -12.73
C TRP A 166 -2.58 3.64 -11.64
N ASN A 167 -2.94 4.84 -11.99
CA ASN A 167 -3.05 5.98 -11.07
C ASN A 167 -4.17 5.84 -10.03
N ASN A 168 -5.04 4.84 -10.15
CA ASN A 168 -6.16 4.65 -9.25
C ASN A 168 -5.83 3.75 -8.03
N TYR A 169 -4.64 3.15 -7.94
CA TYR A 169 -4.31 2.26 -6.82
C TYR A 169 -4.43 2.95 -5.46
N VAL A 170 -3.95 4.18 -5.33
CA VAL A 170 -4.01 4.93 -4.06
C VAL A 170 -5.46 5.11 -3.59
N MET A 171 -6.42 5.28 -4.51
CA MET A 171 -7.83 5.35 -4.17
C MET A 171 -8.36 4.01 -3.63
N HIS A 172 -7.90 2.87 -4.16
CA HIS A 172 -8.21 1.55 -3.61
C HIS A 172 -7.65 1.37 -2.20
N SER A 173 -6.41 1.81 -1.97
CA SER A 173 -5.79 1.81 -0.65
C SER A 173 -6.61 2.63 0.35
N ILE A 174 -6.99 3.86 0.01
CA ILE A 174 -7.80 4.74 0.85
C ILE A 174 -9.19 4.12 1.14
N ALA A 175 -9.85 3.59 0.13
CA ALA A 175 -11.17 2.97 0.29
C ALA A 175 -11.12 1.72 1.19
N THR A 176 -10.08 0.88 1.00
CA THR A 176 -9.86 -0.30 1.83
C THR A 176 -9.52 0.10 3.27
N MET A 177 -8.66 1.12 3.46
CA MET A 177 -8.33 1.65 4.78
C MET A 177 -9.58 2.18 5.50
N ALA A 178 -10.41 2.96 4.81
CA ALA A 178 -11.68 3.45 5.37
C ALA A 178 -12.61 2.31 5.81
N HIS A 179 -12.63 1.21 5.06
CA HIS A 179 -13.39 0.03 5.44
C HIS A 179 -12.82 -0.64 6.70
N ARG A 180 -11.50 -0.82 6.77
CA ARG A 180 -10.81 -1.38 7.95
C ARG A 180 -11.07 -0.58 9.22
N LEU A 181 -10.97 0.75 9.12
CA LEU A 181 -11.22 1.65 10.26
C LEU A 181 -12.68 1.62 10.74
N ARG A 182 -13.63 1.26 9.87
CA ARG A 182 -15.03 1.08 10.27
C ARG A 182 -15.28 -0.27 10.95
N GLU A 183 -14.55 -1.30 10.57
CA GLU A 183 -14.65 -2.63 11.20
C GLU A 183 -14.00 -2.66 12.59
N ASN A 184 -12.95 -1.85 12.77
CA ASN A 184 -12.15 -1.76 14.01
C ASN A 184 -11.93 -0.28 14.35
N PRO A 185 -12.98 0.40 14.87
CA PRO A 185 -12.93 1.83 15.20
C PRO A 185 -12.06 2.17 16.41
#